data_0242941ce579327dd5246c50daa64bc3
#
_entry.id   0242941ce579327dd5246c50daa64bc3
#
_cell.length_a   1.000
_cell.length_b   1.000
_cell.length_c   1.000
_cell.angle_alpha   90.00
_cell.angle_beta   90.00
_cell.angle_gamma   90.00
#
_symmetry.space_group_name_H-M   'P 1'
#
loop_
_entity.id
_entity.type
_entity.pdbx_description
1 polymer ?
#
loop_
_entity_poly.entity_id
_entity_poly.type
_entity_poly.pdbx_seq_one_letter_code
_entity_poly.pdbx_strand_id
1 'polypeptide(L)'
;AKGGKIGLFGGAGVGKTVLIQELIYNIATAHNGYSVFTGVGERTREGNDLYNEMTESGVISKTAMVFGQMNEPPGARMRVGLSGLTMAEYFRDVKHQDVLLFIDNIFRFTQAGSEVSALLGRMPSAVGYQPTLATEMGALQERITSTKNGSITSVQAVYVPADDLTAPAPAPPVSHLDRRSWARSTMRPPAPCRVFCSGIRNCRISSPSWVWTS
;
A
#
# COMPACT_ATOMS: atom_id res chain seq x y z
N ALA A 1 -5.93 13.27 -5.65
CA ALA A 1 -7.36 13.44 -5.32
C ALA A 1 -7.67 12.67 -4.03
N LYS A 2 -8.52 13.22 -3.16
CA LYS A 2 -9.01 12.53 -1.97
C LYS A 2 -9.74 11.25 -2.36
N GLY A 3 -9.50 10.15 -1.62
CA GLY A 3 -10.08 8.84 -1.92
C GLY A 3 -9.39 8.08 -3.06
N GLY A 4 -8.25 8.60 -3.56
CA GLY A 4 -7.46 7.94 -4.59
C GLY A 4 -6.65 6.76 -4.05
N LYS A 5 -6.27 5.85 -4.95
CA LYS A 5 -5.38 4.72 -4.67
C LYS A 5 -4.13 4.85 -5.52
N ILE A 6 -2.97 4.80 -4.88
CA ILE A 6 -1.66 4.95 -5.50
C ILE A 6 -0.90 3.65 -5.29
N GLY A 7 -0.36 3.07 -6.36
CA GLY A 7 0.51 1.91 -6.30
C GLY A 7 1.97 2.31 -6.55
N LEU A 8 2.85 1.90 -5.65
CA LEU A 8 4.30 2.02 -5.79
C LEU A 8 4.87 0.66 -6.19
N PHE A 9 5.13 0.46 -7.46
CA PHE A 9 5.60 -0.80 -8.01
C PHE A 9 7.11 -0.81 -8.14
N GLY A 10 7.75 -1.88 -7.73
CA GLY A 10 9.19 -2.08 -7.89
C GLY A 10 9.72 -3.25 -7.09
N GLY A 11 10.93 -3.68 -7.44
CA GLY A 11 11.68 -4.71 -6.75
C GLY A 11 12.12 -4.32 -5.33
N ALA A 12 12.97 -5.13 -4.72
CA ALA A 12 13.55 -4.83 -3.41
C ALA A 12 14.56 -3.66 -3.50
N GLY A 13 14.65 -2.84 -2.46
CA GLY A 13 15.69 -1.81 -2.34
C GLY A 13 15.53 -0.58 -3.23
N VAL A 14 14.40 -0.37 -3.88
CA VAL A 14 14.17 0.77 -4.79
C VAL A 14 13.64 2.04 -4.09
N GLY A 15 13.77 2.13 -2.78
CA GLY A 15 13.41 3.33 -2.01
C GLY A 15 11.91 3.54 -1.76
N LYS A 16 11.06 2.51 -1.88
CA LYS A 16 9.62 2.62 -1.61
C LYS A 16 9.33 3.11 -0.19
N THR A 17 10.01 2.56 0.79
CA THR A 17 9.82 2.92 2.21
C THR A 17 10.21 4.37 2.48
N VAL A 18 11.33 4.85 1.91
CA VAL A 18 11.75 6.25 2.04
C VAL A 18 10.70 7.20 1.45
N LEU A 19 10.12 6.85 0.30
CA LEU A 19 9.05 7.65 -0.30
C LEU A 19 7.80 7.69 0.59
N ILE A 20 7.44 6.57 1.22
CA ILE A 20 6.32 6.49 2.16
C ILE A 20 6.57 7.40 3.37
N GLN A 21 7.78 7.37 3.93
CA GLN A 21 8.20 8.23 5.05
C GLN A 21 8.03 9.70 4.72
N GLU A 22 8.55 10.14 3.58
CA GLU A 22 8.42 11.51 3.10
C GLU A 22 6.96 11.94 2.92
N LEU A 23 6.12 11.05 2.38
CA LEU A 23 4.70 11.33 2.23
C LEU A 23 3.98 11.47 3.57
N ILE A 24 4.28 10.62 4.56
CA ILE A 24 3.70 10.72 5.91
C ILE A 24 4.11 12.04 6.55
N TYR A 25 5.40 12.38 6.49
CA TYR A 25 5.93 13.61 7.06
C TYR A 25 5.25 14.85 6.46
N ASN A 26 5.18 14.92 5.14
CA ASN A 26 4.59 16.05 4.45
C ASN A 26 3.09 16.21 4.74
N ILE A 27 2.34 15.11 4.84
CA ILE A 27 0.91 15.17 5.15
C ILE A 27 0.65 15.53 6.61
N ALA A 28 1.43 15.00 7.54
CA ALA A 28 1.32 15.33 8.95
C ALA A 28 1.63 16.81 9.23
N THR A 29 2.62 17.37 8.53
CA THR A 29 3.06 18.76 8.70
C THR A 29 2.20 19.75 7.93
N ALA A 30 1.93 19.51 6.66
CA ALA A 30 1.26 20.48 5.79
C ALA A 30 -0.27 20.46 5.94
N HIS A 31 -0.88 19.29 6.18
CA HIS A 31 -2.33 19.11 6.15
C HIS A 31 -2.96 18.72 7.49
N ASN A 32 -2.17 18.59 8.54
CA ASN A 32 -2.63 18.15 9.86
C ASN A 32 -3.47 16.85 9.83
N GLY A 33 -3.24 16.02 8.80
CA GLY A 33 -3.97 14.79 8.56
C GLY A 33 -3.47 13.63 9.40
N TYR A 34 -4.34 12.65 9.60
CA TYR A 34 -3.97 11.37 10.23
C TYR A 34 -3.48 10.39 9.18
N SER A 35 -2.48 9.61 9.55
CA SER A 35 -1.94 8.53 8.72
C SER A 35 -2.06 7.21 9.45
N VAL A 36 -2.33 6.15 8.69
CA VAL A 36 -2.27 4.78 9.18
C VAL A 36 -1.23 4.04 8.35
N PHE A 37 -0.19 3.56 9.00
CA PHE A 37 0.83 2.74 8.36
C PHE A 37 0.60 1.28 8.68
N THR A 38 0.58 0.44 7.66
CA THR A 38 0.36 -0.99 7.79
C THR A 38 1.53 -1.75 7.18
N GLY A 39 2.39 -2.29 8.01
CA GLY A 39 3.53 -3.11 7.60
C GLY A 39 3.14 -4.58 7.50
N VAL A 40 3.01 -5.09 6.29
CA VAL A 40 2.59 -6.47 6.02
C VAL A 40 3.78 -7.31 5.59
N GLY A 41 4.24 -8.18 6.47
CA GLY A 41 5.34 -9.12 6.19
C GLY A 41 6.70 -8.46 6.01
N GLU A 42 6.89 -7.27 6.57
CA GLU A 42 8.17 -6.57 6.53
C GLU A 42 9.15 -7.09 7.59
N ARG A 43 10.42 -6.76 7.44
CA ARG A 43 11.46 -7.14 8.40
C ARG A 43 11.28 -6.35 9.69
N THR A 44 11.47 -7.00 10.83
CA THR A 44 11.37 -6.37 12.15
C THR A 44 12.28 -5.15 12.29
N ARG A 45 13.48 -5.21 11.73
CA ARG A 45 14.43 -4.10 11.73
C ARG A 45 13.88 -2.88 10.99
N GLU A 46 13.34 -3.07 9.79
CA GLU A 46 12.79 -1.98 8.97
C GLU A 46 11.59 -1.31 9.66
N GLY A 47 10.75 -2.11 10.33
CA GLY A 47 9.64 -1.58 11.13
C GLY A 47 10.11 -0.76 12.35
N ASN A 48 11.17 -1.22 13.02
CA ASN A 48 11.75 -0.48 14.15
C ASN A 48 12.44 0.81 13.70
N ASP A 49 13.20 0.77 12.61
CA ASP A 49 13.85 1.95 12.04
C ASP A 49 12.80 2.99 11.66
N LEU A 50 11.72 2.59 11.00
CA LEU A 50 10.59 3.46 10.65
C LEU A 50 9.94 4.09 11.91
N TYR A 51 9.71 3.30 12.96
CA TYR A 51 9.15 3.81 14.21
C TYR A 51 10.04 4.89 14.85
N ASN A 52 11.36 4.65 14.88
CA ASN A 52 12.32 5.61 15.43
C ASN A 52 12.34 6.91 14.62
N GLU A 53 12.38 6.83 13.29
CA GLU A 53 12.36 7.99 12.40
C GLU A 53 11.06 8.80 12.53
N MET A 54 9.90 8.13 12.65
CA MET A 54 8.62 8.81 12.90
C MET A 54 8.56 9.48 14.27
N THR A 55 9.26 8.93 15.24
CA THR A 55 9.38 9.49 16.59
C THR A 55 10.29 10.72 16.58
N GLU A 56 11.46 10.63 15.95
CA GLU A 56 12.42 11.74 15.82
C GLU A 56 11.84 12.92 15.04
N SER A 57 11.08 12.64 13.98
CA SER A 57 10.39 13.67 13.20
C SER A 57 9.14 14.24 13.87
N GLY A 58 8.71 13.70 15.01
CA GLY A 58 7.56 14.18 15.79
C GLY A 58 6.19 13.88 15.18
N VAL A 59 6.12 13.14 14.08
CA VAL A 59 4.85 12.82 13.38
C VAL A 59 4.14 11.61 13.95
N ILE A 60 4.75 10.87 14.86
CA ILE A 60 4.20 9.65 15.48
C ILE A 60 2.86 9.90 16.17
N SER A 61 2.63 11.09 16.72
CA SER A 61 1.38 11.46 17.41
C SER A 61 0.15 11.49 16.47
N LYS A 62 0.37 11.58 15.16
CA LYS A 62 -0.65 11.62 14.11
C LYS A 62 -0.64 10.37 13.23
N THR A 63 0.19 9.40 13.57
CA THR A 63 0.39 8.19 12.78
C THR A 63 0.06 6.96 13.63
N ALA A 64 -0.93 6.17 13.20
CA ALA A 64 -1.17 4.84 13.76
C ALA A 64 -0.35 3.83 12.98
N MET A 65 0.41 2.99 13.66
CA MET A 65 1.27 1.99 13.04
C MET A 65 0.83 0.59 13.43
N VAL A 66 0.64 -0.27 12.43
CA VAL A 66 0.22 -1.66 12.60
C VAL A 66 1.19 -2.57 11.85
N PHE A 67 1.82 -3.49 12.55
CA PHE A 67 2.81 -4.39 11.97
C PHE A 67 2.40 -5.86 12.09
N GLY A 68 2.53 -6.60 11.01
CA GLY A 68 2.59 -8.05 11.01
C GLY A 68 3.88 -8.47 10.33
N GLN A 69 4.89 -8.74 11.15
CA GLN A 69 6.26 -8.95 10.70
C GLN A 69 6.43 -10.25 9.89
N MET A 70 7.57 -10.39 9.22
CA MET A 70 7.88 -11.54 8.37
C MET A 70 7.90 -12.86 9.14
N ASN A 71 8.28 -12.84 10.41
CA ASN A 71 8.33 -14.00 11.31
C ASN A 71 6.99 -14.40 11.90
N GLU A 72 5.94 -13.58 11.72
CA GLU A 72 4.61 -13.91 12.21
C GLU A 72 3.94 -15.02 11.39
N PRO A 73 3.01 -15.79 11.98
CA PRO A 73 2.24 -16.78 11.24
C PRO A 73 1.50 -16.17 10.06
N PRO A 74 1.26 -16.93 8.96
CA PRO A 74 0.63 -16.38 7.76
C PRO A 74 -0.78 -15.83 8.02
N GLY A 75 -1.52 -16.41 8.97
CA GLY A 75 -2.82 -15.87 9.37
C GLY A 75 -2.75 -14.47 9.98
N ALA A 76 -1.73 -14.19 10.78
CA ALA A 76 -1.49 -12.85 11.36
C ALA A 76 -1.09 -11.86 10.26
N ARG A 77 -0.14 -12.23 9.40
CA ARG A 77 0.30 -11.38 8.26
C ARG A 77 -0.85 -11.04 7.31
N MET A 78 -1.76 -11.97 7.06
CA MET A 78 -2.97 -11.73 6.26
C MET A 78 -3.93 -10.76 6.94
N ARG A 79 -4.06 -10.80 8.27
CA ARG A 79 -5.02 -9.98 9.03
C ARG A 79 -4.55 -8.56 9.29
N VAL A 80 -3.26 -8.31 9.35
CA VAL A 80 -2.71 -6.99 9.70
C VAL A 80 -3.16 -5.91 8.69
N GLY A 81 -3.25 -6.23 7.40
CA GLY A 81 -3.76 -5.30 6.38
C GLY A 81 -5.20 -4.87 6.64
N LEU A 82 -6.05 -5.81 7.06
CA LEU A 82 -7.44 -5.54 7.42
C LEU A 82 -7.55 -4.75 8.73
N SER A 83 -6.66 -5.01 9.69
CA SER A 83 -6.62 -4.27 10.96
C SER A 83 -6.28 -2.81 10.74
N GLY A 84 -5.24 -2.52 9.94
CA GLY A 84 -4.90 -1.15 9.58
C GLY A 84 -6.02 -0.44 8.81
N LEU A 85 -6.66 -1.14 7.88
CA LEU A 85 -7.81 -0.59 7.17
C LEU A 85 -8.99 -0.27 8.11
N THR A 86 -9.26 -1.12 9.09
CA THR A 86 -10.32 -0.87 10.09
C THR A 86 -10.01 0.36 10.95
N MET A 87 -8.73 0.58 11.30
CA MET A 87 -8.32 1.82 11.99
C MET A 87 -8.54 3.05 11.09
N ALA A 88 -8.20 2.95 9.81
CA ALA A 88 -8.43 4.03 8.86
C ALA A 88 -9.94 4.33 8.69
N GLU A 89 -10.78 3.31 8.66
CA GLU A 89 -12.24 3.47 8.64
C GLU A 89 -12.77 4.14 9.91
N TYR A 90 -12.22 3.81 11.07
CA TYR A 90 -12.58 4.48 12.32
C TYR A 90 -12.28 5.98 12.25
N PHE A 91 -11.11 6.38 11.79
CA PHE A 91 -10.80 7.80 11.63
C PHE A 91 -11.70 8.48 10.59
N ARG A 92 -12.04 7.82 9.49
CA ARG A 92 -12.92 8.34 8.45
C ARG A 92 -14.37 8.49 8.96
N ASP A 93 -14.94 7.45 9.55
CA ASP A 93 -16.38 7.36 9.79
C ASP A 93 -16.78 7.90 11.17
N VAL A 94 -15.94 7.74 12.20
CA VAL A 94 -16.22 8.18 13.58
C VAL A 94 -15.59 9.53 13.87
N LYS A 95 -14.36 9.78 13.41
CA LYS A 95 -13.67 11.05 13.63
C LYS A 95 -13.93 12.07 12.52
N HIS A 96 -14.61 11.68 11.44
CA HIS A 96 -14.93 12.53 10.28
C HIS A 96 -13.68 13.20 9.68
N GLN A 97 -12.62 12.42 9.49
CA GLN A 97 -11.35 12.95 9.01
C GLN A 97 -10.90 12.26 7.72
N ASP A 98 -10.14 13.00 6.93
CA ASP A 98 -9.42 12.42 5.80
C ASP A 98 -8.18 11.70 6.31
N VAL A 99 -8.00 10.46 5.86
CA VAL A 99 -6.96 9.56 6.33
C VAL A 99 -6.08 9.12 5.17
N LEU A 100 -4.79 9.07 5.40
CA LEU A 100 -3.84 8.46 4.49
C LEU A 100 -3.49 7.05 5.00
N LEU A 101 -3.78 6.05 4.18
CA LEU A 101 -3.49 4.65 4.48
C LEU A 101 -2.28 4.18 3.66
N PHE A 102 -1.24 3.78 4.35
CA PHE A 102 -0.07 3.14 3.75
C PHE A 102 -0.11 1.64 3.98
N ILE A 103 0.14 0.87 2.94
CA ILE A 103 0.27 -0.58 3.02
C ILE A 103 1.62 -0.97 2.43
N ASP A 104 2.52 -1.42 3.26
CA ASP A 104 3.84 -1.92 2.88
C ASP A 104 4.03 -3.34 3.45
N ASN A 105 3.89 -4.37 2.71
CA ASN A 105 3.77 -4.48 1.25
C ASN A 105 2.51 -5.31 0.90
N ILE A 106 1.68 -4.85 0.00
CA ILE A 106 0.43 -5.56 -0.36
C ILE A 106 0.68 -6.94 -0.99
N PHE A 107 1.81 -7.16 -1.65
CA PHE A 107 2.21 -8.47 -2.16
C PHE A 107 2.34 -9.51 -1.05
N ARG A 108 2.80 -9.11 0.14
CA ARG A 108 2.92 -10.01 1.30
C ARG A 108 1.56 -10.46 1.85
N PHE A 109 0.54 -9.63 1.72
CA PHE A 109 -0.85 -10.03 2.00
C PHE A 109 -1.28 -11.19 1.09
N THR A 110 -1.01 -11.09 -0.21
CA THR A 110 -1.29 -12.14 -1.18
C THR A 110 -0.50 -13.42 -0.88
N GLN A 111 0.78 -13.29 -0.57
CA GLN A 111 1.64 -14.42 -0.21
C GLN A 111 1.14 -15.13 1.06
N ALA A 112 0.79 -14.39 2.09
CA ALA A 112 0.22 -14.97 3.31
C ALA A 112 -1.10 -15.71 3.04
N GLY A 113 -1.95 -15.18 2.16
CA GLY A 113 -3.18 -15.85 1.70
C GLY A 113 -2.90 -17.17 0.99
N SER A 114 -1.88 -17.24 0.14
CA SER A 114 -1.49 -18.49 -0.53
C SER A 114 -0.92 -19.53 0.45
N GLU A 115 -0.14 -19.11 1.43
CA GLU A 115 0.36 -19.98 2.51
C GLU A 115 -0.79 -20.57 3.33
N VAL A 116 -1.78 -19.75 3.74
CA VAL A 116 -2.98 -20.23 4.45
C VAL A 116 -3.78 -21.21 3.60
N SER A 117 -3.95 -20.93 2.31
CA SER A 117 -4.66 -21.81 1.37
C SER A 117 -3.97 -23.17 1.24
N ALA A 118 -2.64 -23.18 1.17
CA ALA A 118 -1.85 -24.41 1.12
C ALA A 118 -1.97 -25.22 2.42
N LEU A 119 -1.91 -24.55 3.60
CA LEU A 119 -2.11 -25.20 4.89
C LEU A 119 -3.50 -25.85 5.04
N LEU A 120 -4.51 -25.28 4.38
CA LEU A 120 -5.86 -25.83 4.34
C LEU A 120 -6.05 -26.92 3.27
N GLY A 121 -4.99 -27.30 2.57
CA GLY A 121 -5.04 -28.32 1.50
C GLY A 121 -5.86 -27.93 0.28
N ARG A 122 -6.08 -26.64 0.05
CA ARG A 122 -6.82 -26.18 -1.13
C ARG A 122 -5.96 -26.31 -2.38
N MET A 123 -6.55 -26.76 -3.47
CA MET A 123 -5.86 -26.86 -4.74
C MET A 123 -5.46 -25.46 -5.24
N PRO A 124 -4.17 -25.19 -5.53
CA PRO A 124 -3.76 -23.90 -6.03
C PRO A 124 -4.34 -23.63 -7.43
N SER A 125 -4.55 -22.36 -7.73
CA SER A 125 -4.85 -21.92 -9.10
C SER A 125 -3.60 -22.00 -9.99
N ALA A 126 -3.74 -21.68 -11.27
CA ALA A 126 -2.60 -21.50 -12.15
C ALA A 126 -1.55 -20.58 -11.50
N VAL A 127 -0.26 -20.92 -11.64
CA VAL A 127 0.88 -20.16 -11.06
C VAL A 127 0.99 -20.26 -9.52
N GLY A 128 0.27 -21.14 -8.83
CA GLY A 128 0.48 -21.45 -7.42
C GLY A 128 -0.20 -20.53 -6.40
N TYR A 129 -1.01 -19.57 -6.83
CA TYR A 129 -1.78 -18.71 -5.93
C TYR A 129 -3.11 -19.34 -5.50
N GLN A 130 -3.70 -18.82 -4.40
CA GLN A 130 -5.01 -19.23 -3.93
C GLN A 130 -6.11 -18.87 -4.96
N PRO A 131 -7.15 -19.73 -5.12
CA PRO A 131 -8.25 -19.43 -6.05
C PRO A 131 -9.10 -18.23 -5.61
N THR A 132 -9.04 -17.85 -4.34
CA THR A 132 -9.76 -16.71 -3.73
C THR A 132 -9.00 -15.38 -3.82
N LEU A 133 -7.85 -15.34 -4.48
CA LEU A 133 -6.97 -14.15 -4.55
C LEU A 133 -7.72 -12.88 -4.95
N ALA A 134 -8.44 -12.92 -6.05
CA ALA A 134 -9.15 -11.76 -6.58
C ALA A 134 -10.25 -11.28 -5.61
N THR A 135 -10.97 -12.19 -4.99
CA THR A 135 -12.04 -11.87 -4.03
C THR A 135 -11.49 -11.26 -2.75
N GLU A 136 -10.41 -11.83 -2.19
CA GLU A 136 -9.79 -11.33 -0.96
C GLU A 136 -9.16 -9.95 -1.17
N MET A 137 -8.45 -9.77 -2.28
CA MET A 137 -7.86 -8.49 -2.64
C MET A 137 -8.93 -7.45 -2.98
N GLY A 138 -9.97 -7.84 -3.73
CA GLY A 138 -11.10 -6.98 -4.06
C GLY A 138 -11.82 -6.49 -2.81
N ALA A 139 -12.13 -7.37 -1.87
CA ALA A 139 -12.77 -7.02 -0.61
C ALA A 139 -11.95 -6.00 0.22
N LEU A 140 -10.62 -6.11 0.24
CA LEU A 140 -9.76 -5.13 0.88
C LEU A 140 -9.79 -3.79 0.13
N GLN A 141 -9.65 -3.83 -1.19
CA GLN A 141 -9.55 -2.63 -2.02
C GLN A 141 -10.86 -1.82 -2.08
N GLU A 142 -12.02 -2.48 -2.09
CA GLU A 142 -13.32 -1.80 -2.13
C GLU A 142 -13.64 -1.03 -0.85
N ARG A 143 -13.12 -1.44 0.30
CA ARG A 143 -13.26 -0.72 1.56
C ARG A 143 -12.49 0.62 1.59
N ILE A 144 -11.45 0.75 0.75
CA ILE A 144 -10.67 1.98 0.59
C ILE A 144 -11.46 2.93 -0.32
N THR A 145 -12.27 3.78 0.28
CA THR A 145 -13.19 4.66 -0.45
C THR A 145 -13.47 5.93 0.33
N SER A 146 -14.03 6.92 -0.37
CA SER A 146 -14.57 8.14 0.23
C SER A 146 -16.03 7.94 0.60
N THR A 147 -16.41 8.45 1.77
CA THR A 147 -17.78 8.49 2.26
C THR A 147 -18.22 9.97 2.44
N LYS A 148 -19.43 10.18 2.90
CA LYS A 148 -19.90 11.54 3.26
C LYS A 148 -19.16 12.11 4.48
N ASN A 149 -18.58 11.23 5.30
CA ASN A 149 -17.94 11.59 6.57
C ASN A 149 -16.44 11.91 6.41
N GLY A 150 -15.80 11.40 5.37
CA GLY A 150 -14.37 11.58 5.11
C GLY A 150 -13.87 10.68 3.98
N SER A 151 -12.58 10.71 3.74
CA SER A 151 -11.95 9.92 2.68
C SER A 151 -10.77 9.10 3.19
N ILE A 152 -10.58 7.91 2.61
CA ILE A 152 -9.34 7.15 2.75
C ILE A 152 -8.61 7.23 1.43
N THR A 153 -7.43 7.84 1.44
CA THR A 153 -6.50 7.82 0.31
C THR A 153 -5.43 6.79 0.61
N SER A 154 -5.15 5.87 -0.29
CA SER A 154 -4.16 4.82 -0.03
C SER A 154 -2.92 4.93 -0.91
N VAL A 155 -1.79 4.64 -0.29
CA VAL A 155 -0.50 4.43 -0.95
C VAL A 155 -0.05 3.00 -0.65
N GLN A 156 0.06 2.18 -1.66
CA GLN A 156 0.33 0.76 -1.53
C GLN A 156 1.64 0.41 -2.21
N ALA A 157 2.61 -0.10 -1.43
CA ALA A 157 3.80 -0.67 -2.00
C ALA A 157 3.48 -2.07 -2.56
N VAL A 158 3.82 -2.28 -3.82
CA VAL A 158 3.64 -3.55 -4.51
C VAL A 158 5.01 -4.08 -4.91
N TYR A 159 5.42 -5.17 -4.27
CA TYR A 159 6.59 -5.89 -4.71
C TYR A 159 6.28 -6.64 -6.00
N VAL A 160 7.12 -6.46 -6.99
CA VAL A 160 6.99 -7.14 -8.29
C VAL A 160 8.15 -8.13 -8.42
N PRO A 161 7.90 -9.45 -8.29
CA PRO A 161 8.95 -10.46 -8.48
C PRO A 161 9.49 -10.40 -9.91
N ALA A 162 10.81 -10.36 -10.05
CA ALA A 162 11.49 -10.34 -11.35
C ALA A 162 11.01 -9.24 -12.32
N ASP A 163 10.47 -8.12 -11.81
CA ASP A 163 9.88 -7.02 -12.60
C ASP A 163 8.73 -7.47 -13.55
N ASP A 164 8.14 -8.63 -13.28
CA ASP A 164 7.02 -9.17 -14.07
C ASP A 164 5.66 -8.65 -13.55
N LEU A 165 5.15 -7.61 -14.20
CA LEU A 165 3.83 -7.03 -13.91
C LEU A 165 2.66 -7.91 -14.37
N THR A 166 2.91 -8.98 -15.14
CA THR A 166 1.87 -9.89 -15.60
C THR A 166 1.55 -11.00 -14.59
N ALA A 167 2.37 -11.12 -13.53
CA ALA A 167 2.13 -12.07 -12.46
C ALA A 167 0.76 -11.84 -11.79
N PRO A 168 0.06 -12.90 -11.38
CA PRO A 168 -1.28 -12.78 -10.77
C PRO A 168 -1.33 -11.95 -9.49
N ALA A 169 -0.23 -11.85 -8.74
CA ALA A 169 -0.20 -11.10 -7.48
C ALA A 169 -0.22 -9.57 -7.63
N PRO A 170 0.50 -8.94 -8.57
CA PRO A 170 0.36 -7.51 -8.86
C PRO A 170 -0.94 -7.15 -9.60
N ALA A 171 -1.49 -8.07 -10.39
CA ALA A 171 -2.65 -7.80 -11.24
C ALA A 171 -3.91 -7.32 -10.49
N PRO A 172 -4.35 -7.92 -9.35
CA PRO A 172 -5.50 -7.42 -8.61
C PRO A 172 -5.36 -5.99 -8.09
N PRO A 173 -4.24 -5.57 -7.46
CA PRO A 173 -4.04 -4.17 -7.12
C PRO A 173 -4.12 -3.25 -8.34
N VAL A 174 -3.52 -3.63 -9.47
CA VAL A 174 -3.54 -2.84 -10.71
C VAL A 174 -4.94 -2.72 -11.29
N SER A 175 -5.76 -3.75 -11.24
CA SER A 175 -7.13 -3.72 -11.78
C SER A 175 -8.07 -2.79 -11.02
N HIS A 176 -7.80 -2.54 -9.74
CA HIS A 176 -8.55 -1.61 -8.89
C HIS A 176 -8.01 -0.16 -8.96
N LEU A 177 -6.85 0.04 -9.59
CA LEU A 177 -6.39 1.35 -10.00
C LEU A 177 -7.10 1.74 -11.29
N ASP A 178 -7.51 3.01 -11.42
CA ASP A 178 -8.27 3.48 -12.58
C ASP A 178 -7.55 3.15 -13.91
N ARG A 179 -8.19 2.34 -14.76
CA ARG A 179 -7.65 1.94 -16.07
C ARG A 179 -7.33 3.12 -16.98
N ARG A 180 -7.98 4.27 -16.78
CA ARG A 180 -7.75 5.49 -17.60
C ARG A 180 -6.39 6.14 -17.31
N SER A 181 -5.84 5.93 -16.12
CA SER A 181 -4.50 6.42 -15.78
C SER A 181 -3.40 5.51 -16.33
N TRP A 182 -3.67 4.21 -16.47
CA TRP A 182 -2.70 3.22 -16.95
C TRP A 182 -2.33 3.37 -18.42
N ALA A 183 -3.30 3.69 -19.28
CA ALA A 183 -3.10 3.79 -20.73
C ALA A 183 -2.21 4.97 -21.17
N ARG A 184 -1.95 5.96 -20.31
CA ARG A 184 -1.13 7.13 -20.63
C ARG A 184 0.30 7.07 -20.13
N SER A 185 0.66 6.07 -19.32
CA SER A 185 1.99 5.96 -18.69
C SER A 185 2.91 4.93 -19.35
N THR A 186 2.61 4.45 -20.55
CA THR A 186 3.44 3.44 -21.24
C THR A 186 4.68 4.02 -21.95
N MET A 187 5.13 5.22 -21.60
CA MET A 187 6.45 5.66 -22.00
C MET A 187 7.50 5.09 -21.07
N ARG A 188 8.33 4.20 -21.60
CA ARG A 188 9.48 3.60 -20.92
C ARG A 188 10.43 4.65 -20.38
N PRO A 189 10.62 4.74 -19.06
CA PRO A 189 11.91 5.13 -18.51
C PRO A 189 12.65 3.89 -17.99
N PRO A 190 13.97 3.87 -18.01
CA PRO A 190 14.75 2.86 -17.30
C PRO A 190 14.43 3.02 -15.81
N ALA A 191 13.81 1.99 -15.22
CA ALA A 191 13.22 2.07 -13.90
C ALA A 191 14.24 2.00 -12.77
N PRO A 192 13.91 2.47 -11.56
CA PRO A 192 13.76 1.50 -10.47
C PRO A 192 12.41 1.53 -9.75
N CYS A 193 11.63 2.57 -9.88
CA CYS A 193 10.29 2.58 -9.25
C CYS A 193 9.26 3.16 -10.20
N ARG A 194 8.11 2.48 -10.36
CA ARG A 194 6.97 2.99 -11.12
C ARG A 194 5.86 3.39 -10.16
N VAL A 195 5.40 4.61 -10.27
CA VAL A 195 4.24 5.12 -9.53
C VAL A 195 3.03 5.14 -10.44
N PHE A 196 1.97 4.46 -10.03
CA PHE A 196 0.68 4.47 -10.69
C PHE A 196 -0.30 5.22 -9.81
N CYS A 197 -0.80 6.34 -10.32
CA CYS A 197 -1.77 7.16 -9.60
C CYS A 197 -3.14 7.06 -10.24
N SER A 198 -4.16 6.67 -9.48
CA SER A 198 -5.55 6.82 -9.90
C SER A 198 -6.10 8.15 -9.41
N GLY A 199 -6.66 8.94 -10.32
CA GLY A 199 -7.34 10.20 -9.97
C GLY A 199 -6.47 11.45 -9.86
N ILE A 200 -5.16 11.39 -10.14
CA ILE A 200 -4.28 12.57 -10.22
C ILE A 200 -4.01 12.89 -11.69
N ARG A 201 -4.38 14.08 -12.15
CA ARG A 201 -4.30 14.44 -13.57
C ARG A 201 -2.87 14.67 -14.09
N ASN A 202 -1.88 14.89 -13.24
CA ASN A 202 -0.49 15.07 -13.65
C ASN A 202 0.43 14.55 -12.54
N CYS A 203 0.88 13.31 -12.63
CA CYS A 203 1.97 12.81 -11.83
C CYS A 203 3.18 12.59 -12.75
N ARG A 204 4.12 13.52 -12.77
CA ARG A 204 5.44 13.33 -13.41
C ARG A 204 6.48 13.15 -12.34
N ILE A 205 7.15 12.03 -12.37
CA ILE A 205 8.33 11.79 -11.54
C ILE A 205 9.54 11.86 -12.49
N SER A 206 10.30 12.93 -12.38
CA SER A 206 11.62 13.03 -13.01
C SER A 206 12.69 12.67 -11.96
N SER A 207 13.53 11.69 -12.25
CA SER A 207 14.70 11.40 -11.41
C SER A 207 15.84 12.38 -11.75
N PRO A 208 16.72 12.77 -10.82
CA PRO A 208 16.87 12.39 -9.42
C PRO A 208 16.43 13.42 -8.38
N SER A 209 15.66 14.40 -8.77
CA SER A 209 15.08 15.39 -7.85
C SER A 209 13.56 15.24 -7.85
N TRP A 210 13.01 14.89 -6.68
CA TRP A 210 11.57 14.75 -6.48
C TRP A 210 10.91 16.14 -6.49
N VAL A 211 10.27 16.50 -7.55
CA VAL A 211 9.49 17.75 -7.63
C VAL A 211 8.03 17.40 -7.86
N TRP A 212 7.19 17.76 -6.90
CA TRP A 212 5.75 17.75 -7.07
C TRP A 212 5.29 19.04 -7.73
N THR A 213 4.70 18.94 -8.88
CA THR A 213 3.95 20.08 -9.45
C THR A 213 2.46 19.81 -9.26
N SER A 214 1.84 20.75 -8.57
CA SER A 214 0.39 20.81 -8.30
C SER A 214 -0.45 20.96 -9.57
#